data_bb841276c71f4895b8b7aae63b149f8e
#
_entry.id   bb841276c71f4895b8b7aae63b149f8e
#
_cell.length_a   1.000
_cell.length_b   1.000
_cell.length_c   1.000
_cell.angle_alpha   90.00
_cell.angle_beta   90.00
_cell.angle_gamma   90.00
#
_symmetry.space_group_name_H-M   'P 1'
#
loop_
_entity.id
_entity.type
_entity.pdbx_description
1 polymer ?
#
loop_
_entity_poly.entity_id
_entity_poly.type
_entity_poly.pdbx_seq_one_letter_code
_entity_poly.pdbx_strand_id
1 'polypeptide(L)'
;VAQRPPSAAVLVLHGGRETGTEPPPAGLLNLPGTRMRPFVRAVARAAREDGDDILVTQVRYAHRGWNGARADPFHDAVAALDALREEAGEELPVVLLGHSMGARAALRAAGHPLVRGVVGLAPWCPPGDPVTQLAGRDVVLVHSNRDRMTSPQATQSLTARARRAGARSCMVTVRGGDHAMIRRAAAWHRLTIALVTGLLGSGSLPGRVGEALALPPTAEATEGTLDLDLDLGPGPFRVSPVRGS
;
A
#
# COMPACT_ATOMS: atom_id res chain seq x y z
N VAL A 1 25.30 19.49 11.00
CA VAL A 1 25.44 18.05 10.80
C VAL A 1 24.56 17.71 9.60
N ALA A 2 25.15 17.36 8.46
CA ALA A 2 24.40 16.89 7.28
C ALA A 2 23.67 15.61 7.69
N GLN A 3 22.34 15.62 7.62
CA GLN A 3 21.55 14.40 7.83
C GLN A 3 21.92 13.40 6.73
N ARG A 4 22.19 12.18 7.15
CA ARG A 4 22.41 11.08 6.21
C ARG A 4 21.15 10.90 5.35
N PRO A 5 21.27 10.74 4.02
CA PRO A 5 20.11 10.47 3.21
C PRO A 5 19.42 9.18 3.65
N PRO A 6 18.08 9.09 3.59
CA PRO A 6 17.34 7.89 3.98
C PRO A 6 17.74 6.70 3.09
N SER A 7 17.77 5.50 3.69
CA SER A 7 18.10 4.26 2.98
C SER A 7 16.92 3.73 2.14
N ALA A 8 15.71 4.14 2.48
CA ALA A 8 14.48 3.79 1.78
C ALA A 8 13.37 4.79 2.09
N ALA A 9 12.27 4.76 1.34
CA ALA A 9 11.10 5.58 1.64
C ALA A 9 9.78 4.82 1.52
N VAL A 10 8.80 5.27 2.30
CA VAL A 10 7.39 4.90 2.18
C VAL A 10 6.59 6.14 1.82
N LEU A 11 6.01 6.14 0.62
CA LEU A 11 5.13 7.21 0.18
C LEU A 11 3.67 6.80 0.41
N VAL A 12 2.97 7.52 1.27
CA VAL A 12 1.61 7.19 1.69
C VAL A 12 0.57 8.01 0.94
N LEU A 13 -0.44 7.32 0.39
CA LEU A 13 -1.49 7.88 -0.43
C LEU A 13 -2.85 7.62 0.20
N HIS A 14 -3.52 8.66 0.67
CA HIS A 14 -4.84 8.51 1.30
C HIS A 14 -5.97 8.38 0.29
N GLY A 15 -7.13 7.90 0.74
CA GLY A 15 -8.35 7.81 -0.06
C GLY A 15 -8.90 9.18 -0.45
N GLY A 16 -9.91 9.17 -1.32
CA GLY A 16 -10.57 10.37 -1.80
C GLY A 16 -11.93 10.06 -2.38
N ARG A 17 -12.36 10.86 -3.35
CA ARG A 17 -13.64 10.74 -4.06
C ARG A 17 -13.41 10.38 -5.52
N GLU A 18 -14.44 9.94 -6.18
CA GLU A 18 -14.43 9.75 -7.63
C GLU A 18 -14.29 11.10 -8.36
N THR A 19 -15.00 12.12 -7.86
CA THR A 19 -14.97 13.49 -8.42
C THR A 19 -14.80 14.52 -7.30
N GLY A 20 -14.13 15.62 -7.61
CA GLY A 20 -13.93 16.77 -6.72
C GLY A 20 -12.65 17.51 -7.03
N THR A 21 -12.80 18.76 -7.51
CA THR A 21 -11.68 19.61 -7.96
C THR A 21 -11.20 20.55 -6.85
N GLU A 22 -11.90 20.60 -5.72
CA GLU A 22 -11.42 21.35 -4.57
C GLU A 22 -10.28 20.61 -3.86
N PRO A 23 -9.38 21.31 -3.18
CA PRO A 23 -8.36 20.70 -2.36
C PRO A 23 -8.97 19.86 -1.22
N PRO A 24 -8.29 18.83 -0.74
CA PRO A 24 -8.71 18.14 0.47
C PRO A 24 -8.82 19.11 1.64
N PRO A 25 -9.82 18.94 2.52
CA PRO A 25 -9.93 19.77 3.73
C PRO A 25 -8.67 19.69 4.59
N ALA A 26 -8.35 20.76 5.31
CA ALA A 26 -7.18 20.80 6.17
C ALA A 26 -7.35 19.97 7.45
N GLY A 27 -6.26 19.50 8.00
CA GLY A 27 -6.18 18.90 9.33
C GLY A 27 -7.04 17.67 9.54
N LEU A 28 -7.82 17.65 10.62
CA LEU A 28 -8.69 16.52 11.01
C LEU A 28 -9.94 16.38 10.12
N LEU A 29 -10.33 17.44 9.42
CA LEU A 29 -11.45 17.42 8.50
C LEU A 29 -11.14 16.59 7.25
N ASN A 30 -9.89 16.37 6.92
CA ASN A 30 -9.48 15.40 5.91
C ASN A 30 -9.58 13.98 6.50
N LEU A 31 -10.79 13.44 6.61
CA LEU A 31 -11.03 12.11 7.17
C LEU A 31 -10.22 10.99 6.46
N PRO A 32 -10.11 10.96 5.12
CA PRO A 32 -9.25 9.97 4.45
C PRO A 32 -7.77 10.09 4.86
N GLY A 33 -7.22 11.29 4.92
CA GLY A 33 -5.86 11.55 5.37
C GLY A 33 -5.66 11.19 6.85
N THR A 34 -6.62 11.57 7.70
CA THR A 34 -6.61 11.25 9.14
C THR A 34 -6.62 9.73 9.38
N ARG A 35 -7.35 8.96 8.57
CA ARG A 35 -7.38 7.50 8.62
C ARG A 35 -6.01 6.86 8.38
N MET A 36 -5.16 7.45 7.56
CA MET A 36 -3.82 6.92 7.29
C MET A 36 -2.80 7.26 8.38
N ARG A 37 -3.05 8.24 9.25
CA ARG A 37 -2.10 8.64 10.31
C ARG A 37 -1.66 7.51 11.24
N PRO A 38 -2.54 6.61 11.72
CA PRO A 38 -2.11 5.47 12.53
C PRO A 38 -1.16 4.52 11.78
N PHE A 39 -1.40 4.29 10.49
CA PHE A 39 -0.53 3.46 9.63
C PHE A 39 0.84 4.11 9.45
N VAL A 40 0.88 5.41 9.14
CA VAL A 40 2.13 6.19 9.04
C VAL A 40 2.95 6.06 10.34
N ARG A 41 2.30 6.28 11.49
CA ARG A 41 2.97 6.18 12.80
C ARG A 41 3.48 4.77 13.07
N ALA A 42 2.69 3.75 12.72
CA ALA A 42 3.05 2.35 12.95
C ALA A 42 4.25 1.93 12.09
N VAL A 43 4.25 2.28 10.79
CA VAL A 43 5.37 2.01 9.88
C VAL A 43 6.63 2.77 10.31
N ALA A 44 6.50 4.07 10.60
CA ALA A 44 7.64 4.88 11.04
C ALA A 44 8.21 4.42 12.40
N ARG A 45 7.39 3.84 13.27
CA ARG A 45 7.84 3.24 14.53
C ARG A 45 8.60 1.94 14.28
N ALA A 46 8.05 1.05 13.46
CA ALA A 46 8.70 -0.23 13.13
C ALA A 46 10.08 0.01 12.50
N ALA A 47 10.18 0.93 11.53
CA ALA A 47 11.45 1.30 10.92
C ALA A 47 12.51 1.75 11.94
N ARG A 48 12.12 2.58 12.93
CA ARG A 48 13.04 3.02 13.98
C ARG A 48 13.45 1.90 14.96
N GLU A 49 12.54 0.98 15.27
CA GLU A 49 12.83 -0.17 16.15
C GLU A 49 13.83 -1.14 15.49
N ASP A 50 13.79 -1.25 14.17
CA ASP A 50 14.74 -2.06 13.39
C ASP A 50 16.06 -1.32 13.10
N GLY A 51 16.17 -0.04 13.46
CA GLY A 51 17.37 0.78 13.25
C GLY A 51 17.53 1.28 11.81
N ASP A 52 16.48 1.17 11.00
CA ASP A 52 16.48 1.58 9.60
C ASP A 52 16.20 3.08 9.45
N ASP A 53 16.92 3.74 8.55
CA ASP A 53 16.68 5.14 8.19
C ASP A 53 15.66 5.22 7.04
N ILE A 54 14.40 4.91 7.37
CA ILE A 54 13.29 4.91 6.40
C ILE A 54 12.49 6.22 6.52
N LEU A 55 12.43 6.97 5.43
CA LEU A 55 11.58 8.15 5.30
C LEU A 55 10.12 7.73 5.09
N VAL A 56 9.21 8.13 5.99
CA VAL A 56 7.77 7.92 5.80
C VAL A 56 7.10 9.27 5.57
N THR A 57 6.59 9.49 4.37
CA THR A 57 5.97 10.75 3.96
C THR A 57 4.62 10.51 3.27
N GLN A 58 3.81 11.57 3.13
CA GLN A 58 2.47 11.49 2.54
C GLN A 58 2.38 12.39 1.32
N VAL A 59 1.72 11.89 0.27
CA VAL A 59 1.36 12.71 -0.89
C VAL A 59 0.37 13.81 -0.48
N ARG A 60 0.61 15.02 -0.93
CA ARG A 60 -0.31 16.15 -0.82
C ARG A 60 -1.09 16.24 -2.12
N TYR A 61 -2.39 15.96 -2.06
CA TYR A 61 -3.24 16.08 -3.23
C TYR A 61 -3.65 17.53 -3.48
N ALA A 62 -3.54 17.97 -4.73
CA ALA A 62 -4.11 19.24 -5.18
C ALA A 62 -5.64 19.19 -5.20
N HIS A 63 -6.20 18.03 -5.53
CA HIS A 63 -7.64 17.81 -5.65
C HIS A 63 -8.09 16.59 -4.84
N ARG A 64 -9.28 16.65 -4.23
CA ARG A 64 -9.81 15.55 -3.40
C ARG A 64 -10.38 14.38 -4.20
N GLY A 65 -10.56 14.53 -5.52
CA GLY A 65 -11.15 13.55 -6.44
C GLY A 65 -10.17 12.95 -7.43
N TRP A 66 -10.54 11.80 -7.98
CA TRP A 66 -9.82 11.17 -9.08
C TRP A 66 -9.97 11.95 -10.40
N ASN A 67 -11.18 12.49 -10.65
CA ASN A 67 -11.57 13.35 -11.77
C ASN A 67 -11.40 12.71 -13.17
N GLY A 68 -11.83 11.46 -13.31
CA GLY A 68 -11.89 10.77 -14.59
C GLY A 68 -10.52 10.63 -15.27
N ALA A 69 -10.41 11.08 -16.50
CA ALA A 69 -9.16 11.00 -17.28
C ALA A 69 -8.03 11.89 -16.73
N ARG A 70 -8.34 12.90 -15.93
CA ARG A 70 -7.33 13.76 -15.28
C ARG A 70 -6.47 13.00 -14.30
N ALA A 71 -7.07 12.01 -13.59
CA ALA A 71 -6.34 11.18 -12.63
C ALA A 71 -5.43 11.99 -11.67
N ASP A 72 -5.94 13.12 -11.17
CA ASP A 72 -5.14 14.09 -10.39
C ASP A 72 -4.27 13.43 -9.29
N PRO A 73 -4.78 12.49 -8.46
CA PRO A 73 -3.95 11.86 -7.42
C PRO A 73 -2.78 11.01 -7.96
N PHE A 74 -2.89 10.52 -9.19
CA PHE A 74 -1.77 9.85 -9.85
C PHE A 74 -0.66 10.84 -10.19
N HIS A 75 -1.00 12.00 -10.75
CA HIS A 75 -0.02 13.04 -11.07
C HIS A 75 0.64 13.60 -9.80
N ASP A 76 -0.13 13.82 -8.74
CA ASP A 76 0.42 14.23 -7.44
C ASP A 76 1.39 13.18 -6.86
N ALA A 77 1.10 11.89 -7.05
CA ALA A 77 1.99 10.80 -6.63
C ALA A 77 3.30 10.78 -7.42
N VAL A 78 3.23 10.97 -8.74
CA VAL A 78 4.43 11.04 -9.59
C VAL A 78 5.28 12.25 -9.22
N ALA A 79 4.68 13.42 -9.04
CA ALA A 79 5.41 14.62 -8.61
C ALA A 79 6.10 14.44 -7.26
N ALA A 80 5.46 13.75 -6.30
CA ALA A 80 6.08 13.43 -5.02
C ALA A 80 7.25 12.44 -5.15
N LEU A 81 7.17 11.48 -6.08
CA LEU A 81 8.27 10.56 -6.38
C LEU A 81 9.43 11.27 -7.08
N ASP A 82 9.14 12.18 -8.00
CA ASP A 82 10.17 13.02 -8.65
C ASP A 82 10.91 13.87 -7.63
N ALA A 83 10.19 14.50 -6.69
CA ALA A 83 10.80 15.26 -5.61
C ALA A 83 11.70 14.38 -4.70
N LEU A 84 11.27 13.17 -4.36
CA LEU A 84 12.11 12.23 -3.60
C LEU A 84 13.37 11.84 -4.38
N ARG A 85 13.28 11.66 -5.69
CA ARG A 85 14.43 11.37 -6.55
C ARG A 85 15.43 12.52 -6.57
N GLU A 86 14.95 13.75 -6.65
CA GLU A 86 15.79 14.95 -6.61
C GLU A 86 16.48 15.14 -5.26
N GLU A 87 15.78 14.87 -4.14
CA GLU A 87 16.30 15.07 -2.80
C GLU A 87 17.25 13.95 -2.32
N ALA A 88 16.94 12.69 -2.65
CA ALA A 88 17.63 11.52 -2.07
C ALA A 88 18.34 10.63 -3.11
N GLY A 89 18.22 10.96 -4.39
CA GLY A 89 18.92 10.26 -5.48
C GLY A 89 18.08 9.19 -6.20
N GLU A 90 18.60 8.70 -7.31
CA GLU A 90 17.89 7.80 -8.23
C GLU A 90 17.78 6.36 -7.75
N GLU A 91 18.52 5.97 -6.73
CA GLU A 91 18.55 4.59 -6.23
C GLU A 91 17.71 4.38 -4.96
N LEU A 92 17.05 5.43 -4.44
CA LEU A 92 16.21 5.34 -3.25
C LEU A 92 15.05 4.34 -3.47
N PRO A 93 15.00 3.18 -2.80
CA PRO A 93 13.88 2.26 -2.95
C PRO A 93 12.64 2.81 -2.26
N VAL A 94 11.52 2.87 -2.99
CA VAL A 94 10.25 3.37 -2.48
C VAL A 94 9.18 2.29 -2.51
N VAL A 95 8.47 2.13 -1.39
CA VAL A 95 7.21 1.38 -1.32
C VAL A 95 6.05 2.36 -1.26
N LEU A 96 5.08 2.19 -2.15
CA LEU A 96 3.84 2.97 -2.14
C LEU A 96 2.82 2.29 -1.23
N LEU A 97 2.30 3.02 -0.24
CA LEU A 97 1.23 2.57 0.64
C LEU A 97 -0.03 3.38 0.36
N GLY A 98 -1.01 2.78 -0.31
CA GLY A 98 -2.24 3.47 -0.71
C GLY A 98 -3.50 2.90 -0.07
N HIS A 99 -4.52 3.76 0.16
CA HIS A 99 -5.86 3.35 0.57
C HIS A 99 -6.90 3.81 -0.44
N SER A 100 -7.82 2.92 -0.85
CA SER A 100 -8.95 3.25 -1.72
C SER A 100 -8.51 3.94 -3.03
N MET A 101 -8.93 5.19 -3.29
CA MET A 101 -8.44 6.02 -4.40
C MET A 101 -6.91 6.17 -4.38
N GLY A 102 -6.30 6.32 -3.20
CA GLY A 102 -4.84 6.40 -3.07
C GLY A 102 -4.13 5.11 -3.47
N ALA A 103 -4.74 3.94 -3.23
CA ALA A 103 -4.21 2.68 -3.73
C ALA A 103 -4.26 2.60 -5.27
N ARG A 104 -5.32 3.12 -5.89
CA ARG A 104 -5.40 3.27 -7.35
C ARG A 104 -4.29 4.17 -7.88
N ALA A 105 -4.05 5.31 -7.22
CA ALA A 105 -2.97 6.22 -7.59
C ALA A 105 -1.59 5.57 -7.44
N ALA A 106 -1.35 4.82 -6.36
CA ALA A 106 -0.14 4.06 -6.13
C ALA A 106 0.11 3.01 -7.23
N LEU A 107 -0.93 2.24 -7.60
CA LEU A 107 -0.85 1.27 -8.69
C LEU A 107 -0.53 1.92 -10.04
N ARG A 108 -1.08 3.10 -10.32
CA ARG A 108 -0.80 3.85 -11.55
C ARG A 108 0.62 4.42 -11.56
N ALA A 109 1.12 4.89 -10.41
CA ALA A 109 2.45 5.49 -10.27
C ALA A 109 3.58 4.44 -10.13
N ALA A 110 3.26 3.15 -10.03
CA ALA A 110 4.23 2.09 -9.77
C ALA A 110 5.28 1.89 -10.88
N GLY A 111 5.07 2.44 -12.08
CA GLY A 111 6.07 2.46 -13.15
C GLY A 111 7.25 3.41 -12.90
N HIS A 112 7.18 4.28 -11.91
CA HIS A 112 8.26 5.18 -11.58
C HIS A 112 9.54 4.41 -11.14
N PRO A 113 10.76 4.82 -11.56
CA PRO A 113 12.01 4.09 -11.30
C PRO A 113 12.29 3.79 -9.84
N LEU A 114 11.97 4.70 -8.93
CA LEU A 114 12.18 4.50 -7.48
C LEU A 114 11.28 3.41 -6.88
N VAL A 115 10.12 3.10 -7.50
CA VAL A 115 9.14 2.21 -6.88
C VAL A 115 9.59 0.76 -6.96
N ARG A 116 9.70 0.10 -5.81
CA ARG A 116 9.98 -1.33 -5.67
C ARG A 116 8.71 -2.15 -5.51
N GLY A 117 7.73 -1.60 -4.80
CA GLY A 117 6.49 -2.31 -4.56
C GLY A 117 5.33 -1.41 -4.15
N VAL A 118 4.15 -2.02 -4.13
CA VAL A 118 2.88 -1.37 -3.75
C VAL A 118 2.16 -2.21 -2.71
N VAL A 119 1.76 -1.58 -1.61
CA VAL A 119 0.80 -2.11 -0.65
C VAL A 119 -0.49 -1.32 -0.79
N GLY A 120 -1.54 -1.94 -1.34
CA GLY A 120 -2.85 -1.31 -1.53
C GLY A 120 -3.86 -1.82 -0.51
N LEU A 121 -4.45 -0.92 0.29
CA LEU A 121 -5.46 -1.23 1.30
C LEU A 121 -6.84 -0.87 0.78
N ALA A 122 -7.77 -1.84 0.77
CA ALA A 122 -9.13 -1.68 0.26
C ALA A 122 -9.17 -0.89 -1.08
N PRO A 123 -8.38 -1.30 -2.11
CA PRO A 123 -8.13 -0.48 -3.28
C PRO A 123 -9.40 -0.30 -4.13
N TRP A 124 -9.51 0.87 -4.75
CA TRP A 124 -10.49 1.09 -5.80
C TRP A 124 -9.88 0.68 -7.15
N CYS A 125 -10.36 -0.42 -7.71
CA CYS A 125 -9.86 -1.04 -8.92
C CYS A 125 -10.94 -1.05 -10.03
N PRO A 126 -11.18 0.06 -10.75
CA PRO A 126 -12.13 0.05 -11.86
C PRO A 126 -11.70 -0.92 -12.96
N PRO A 127 -12.66 -1.52 -13.69
CA PRO A 127 -12.35 -2.29 -14.88
C PRO A 127 -11.56 -1.44 -15.88
N GLY A 128 -10.57 -2.06 -16.54
CA GLY A 128 -9.77 -1.38 -17.56
C GLY A 128 -8.57 -0.56 -17.06
N ASP A 129 -8.40 -0.37 -15.75
CA ASP A 129 -7.16 0.27 -15.26
C ASP A 129 -5.93 -0.51 -15.74
N PRO A 130 -4.88 0.18 -16.24
CA PRO A 130 -3.68 -0.47 -16.78
C PRO A 130 -2.91 -1.20 -15.68
N VAL A 131 -2.20 -2.24 -16.09
CA VAL A 131 -1.36 -3.07 -15.20
C VAL A 131 0.06 -3.27 -15.73
N THR A 132 0.36 -2.83 -16.95
CA THR A 132 1.68 -3.02 -17.58
C THR A 132 2.80 -2.31 -16.83
N GLN A 133 2.51 -1.15 -16.22
CA GLN A 133 3.45 -0.41 -15.39
C GLN A 133 3.82 -1.15 -14.08
N LEU A 134 3.11 -2.22 -13.74
CA LEU A 134 3.38 -3.05 -12.56
C LEU A 134 4.43 -4.14 -12.84
N ALA A 135 4.83 -4.35 -14.09
CA ALA A 135 5.81 -5.36 -14.45
C ALA A 135 7.11 -5.19 -13.63
N GLY A 136 7.61 -6.30 -13.08
CA GLY A 136 8.80 -6.30 -12.22
C GLY A 136 8.60 -5.70 -10.82
N ARG A 137 7.38 -5.34 -10.42
CA ARG A 137 7.06 -4.79 -9.09
C ARG A 137 6.41 -5.84 -8.20
N ASP A 138 6.65 -5.69 -6.89
CA ASP A 138 5.94 -6.46 -5.87
C ASP A 138 4.65 -5.74 -5.49
N VAL A 139 3.51 -6.38 -5.70
CA VAL A 139 2.19 -5.77 -5.49
C VAL A 139 1.37 -6.63 -4.54
N VAL A 140 1.11 -6.13 -3.34
CA VAL A 140 0.24 -6.80 -2.37
C VAL A 140 -1.00 -5.94 -2.12
N LEU A 141 -2.16 -6.48 -2.48
CA LEU A 141 -3.44 -5.81 -2.29
C LEU A 141 -4.18 -6.46 -1.13
N VAL A 142 -4.53 -5.66 -0.14
CA VAL A 142 -5.25 -6.10 1.06
C VAL A 142 -6.70 -5.64 0.96
N HIS A 143 -7.65 -6.57 1.02
CA HIS A 143 -9.07 -6.23 0.90
C HIS A 143 -9.92 -7.00 1.92
N SER A 144 -11.01 -6.38 2.38
CA SER A 144 -11.96 -7.09 3.22
C SER A 144 -13.05 -7.77 2.40
N ASN A 145 -13.42 -8.99 2.80
CA ASN A 145 -14.57 -9.70 2.21
C ASN A 145 -15.94 -9.04 2.53
N ARG A 146 -15.97 -8.04 3.40
CA ARG A 146 -17.19 -7.27 3.76
C ARG A 146 -17.11 -5.80 3.33
N ASP A 147 -16.15 -5.45 2.48
CA ASP A 147 -16.11 -4.12 1.88
C ASP A 147 -17.33 -3.92 0.98
N ARG A 148 -18.06 -2.82 1.20
CA ARG A 148 -19.27 -2.43 0.42
C ARG A 148 -19.03 -1.18 -0.41
N MET A 149 -17.85 -0.57 -0.31
CA MET A 149 -17.49 0.65 -1.04
C MET A 149 -16.70 0.34 -2.30
N THR A 150 -15.81 -0.65 -2.22
CA THR A 150 -15.01 -1.14 -3.34
C THR A 150 -15.11 -2.67 -3.42
N SER A 151 -14.90 -3.22 -4.62
CA SER A 151 -15.11 -4.65 -4.89
C SER A 151 -13.86 -5.49 -4.62
N PRO A 152 -13.91 -6.46 -3.69
CA PRO A 152 -12.85 -7.45 -3.51
C PRO A 152 -12.59 -8.27 -4.79
N GLN A 153 -13.64 -8.57 -5.56
CA GLN A 153 -13.53 -9.31 -6.84
C GLN A 153 -12.77 -8.50 -7.89
N ALA A 154 -12.99 -7.16 -7.93
CA ALA A 154 -12.22 -6.29 -8.82
C ALA A 154 -10.74 -6.25 -8.43
N THR A 155 -10.43 -6.27 -7.13
CA THR A 155 -9.05 -6.37 -6.62
C THR A 155 -8.41 -7.70 -7.02
N GLN A 156 -9.09 -8.82 -6.83
CA GLN A 156 -8.63 -10.15 -7.24
C GLN A 156 -8.36 -10.20 -8.75
N SER A 157 -9.27 -9.67 -9.56
CA SER A 157 -9.12 -9.58 -11.01
C SER A 157 -7.91 -8.73 -11.41
N LEU A 158 -7.72 -7.56 -10.78
CA LEU A 158 -6.55 -6.70 -11.03
C LEU A 158 -5.25 -7.42 -10.66
N THR A 159 -5.21 -8.10 -9.51
CA THR A 159 -4.04 -8.87 -9.06
C THR A 159 -3.66 -9.94 -10.10
N ALA A 160 -4.62 -10.71 -10.60
CA ALA A 160 -4.37 -11.72 -11.62
C ALA A 160 -3.91 -11.10 -12.96
N ARG A 161 -4.48 -9.97 -13.38
CA ARG A 161 -4.03 -9.24 -14.57
C ARG A 161 -2.61 -8.69 -14.40
N ALA A 162 -2.28 -8.14 -13.23
CA ALA A 162 -0.95 -7.64 -12.92
C ALA A 162 0.10 -8.77 -13.01
N ARG A 163 -0.21 -9.95 -12.47
CA ARG A 163 0.66 -11.13 -12.56
C ARG A 163 0.91 -11.53 -14.00
N ARG A 164 -0.13 -11.62 -14.82
CA ARG A 164 0.02 -11.90 -16.26
C ARG A 164 0.84 -10.84 -16.99
N ALA A 165 0.85 -9.61 -16.50
CA ALA A 165 1.67 -8.52 -17.06
C ALA A 165 3.12 -8.49 -16.50
N GLY A 166 3.52 -9.48 -15.70
CA GLY A 166 4.89 -9.61 -15.19
C GLY A 166 5.13 -9.00 -13.79
N ALA A 167 4.08 -8.61 -13.08
CA ALA A 167 4.20 -8.24 -11.67
C ALA A 167 4.26 -9.49 -10.77
N ARG A 168 4.97 -9.41 -9.66
CA ARG A 168 4.79 -10.35 -8.55
C ARG A 168 3.63 -9.84 -7.70
N SER A 169 2.47 -10.47 -7.79
CA SER A 169 1.27 -9.90 -7.19
C SER A 169 0.39 -10.92 -6.49
N CYS A 170 -0.14 -10.53 -5.32
CA CYS A 170 -1.11 -11.30 -4.57
C CYS A 170 -2.13 -10.40 -3.86
N MET A 171 -3.24 -11.01 -3.44
CA MET A 171 -4.27 -10.39 -2.63
C MET A 171 -4.33 -11.07 -1.27
N VAL A 172 -4.48 -10.29 -0.20
CA VAL A 172 -4.71 -10.79 1.17
C VAL A 172 -6.10 -10.33 1.63
N THR A 173 -6.90 -11.28 2.08
CA THR A 173 -8.26 -11.03 2.57
C THR A 173 -8.26 -10.80 4.07
N VAL A 174 -8.77 -9.66 4.53
CA VAL A 174 -9.08 -9.41 5.94
C VAL A 174 -10.54 -9.78 6.21
N ARG A 175 -10.77 -10.96 6.80
CA ARG A 175 -12.13 -11.42 7.12
C ARG A 175 -12.80 -10.52 8.14
N GLY A 176 -14.03 -10.11 7.84
CA GLY A 176 -14.86 -9.29 8.73
C GLY A 176 -14.37 -7.86 8.94
N GLY A 177 -13.38 -7.41 8.15
CA GLY A 177 -12.98 -6.01 8.09
C GLY A 177 -14.02 -5.12 7.41
N ASP A 178 -13.66 -3.87 7.20
CA ASP A 178 -14.46 -2.89 6.46
C ASP A 178 -13.58 -1.99 5.60
N HIS A 179 -14.19 -1.21 4.70
CA HIS A 179 -13.47 -0.25 3.85
C HIS A 179 -12.67 0.79 4.65
N ALA A 180 -13.20 1.19 5.78
CA ALA A 180 -12.57 2.19 6.65
C ALA A 180 -11.41 1.64 7.50
N MET A 181 -11.17 0.32 7.46
CA MET A 181 -10.14 -0.37 8.24
C MET A 181 -10.29 -0.19 9.76
N ILE A 182 -11.52 0.11 10.22
CA ILE A 182 -11.86 0.25 11.64
C ILE A 182 -12.15 -1.12 12.25
N ARG A 183 -12.96 -1.92 11.54
CA ARG A 183 -13.17 -3.32 11.94
C ARG A 183 -11.90 -4.11 11.66
N ARG A 184 -11.46 -4.90 12.64
CA ARG A 184 -10.21 -5.67 12.58
C ARG A 184 -8.96 -4.76 12.46
N ALA A 185 -9.00 -3.55 13.02
CA ALA A 185 -7.93 -2.57 12.90
C ALA A 185 -6.54 -3.15 13.22
N ALA A 186 -6.40 -3.95 14.28
CA ALA A 186 -5.15 -4.60 14.63
C ALA A 186 -4.61 -5.53 13.52
N ALA A 187 -5.49 -6.23 12.79
CA ALA A 187 -5.09 -7.07 11.67
C ALA A 187 -4.60 -6.23 10.49
N TRP A 188 -5.33 -5.16 10.14
CA TRP A 188 -4.92 -4.21 9.11
C TRP A 188 -3.54 -3.62 9.42
N HIS A 189 -3.33 -3.14 10.65
CA HIS A 189 -2.05 -2.53 11.06
C HIS A 189 -0.90 -3.53 11.01
N ARG A 190 -1.04 -4.70 11.64
CA ARG A 190 0.01 -5.73 11.65
C ARG A 190 0.41 -6.14 10.24
N LEU A 191 -0.59 -6.42 9.40
CA LEU A 191 -0.36 -6.82 8.02
C LEU A 191 0.35 -5.70 7.24
N THR A 192 -0.11 -4.45 7.36
CA THR A 192 0.52 -3.32 6.67
C THR A 192 2.00 -3.16 7.05
N ILE A 193 2.32 -3.23 8.35
CA ILE A 193 3.71 -3.13 8.81
C ILE A 193 4.54 -4.25 8.19
N ALA A 194 4.11 -5.51 8.33
CA ALA A 194 4.86 -6.66 7.82
C ALA A 194 5.05 -6.61 6.29
N LEU A 195 4.04 -6.14 5.55
CA LEU A 195 4.12 -6.00 4.10
C LEU A 195 5.08 -4.87 3.69
N VAL A 196 4.95 -3.70 4.31
CA VAL A 196 5.80 -2.55 3.96
C VAL A 196 7.26 -2.82 4.30
N THR A 197 7.57 -3.28 5.52
CA THR A 197 8.94 -3.60 5.92
C THR A 197 9.52 -4.77 5.11
N GLY A 198 8.70 -5.80 4.84
CA GLY A 198 9.12 -6.92 4.02
C GLY A 198 9.44 -6.54 2.57
N LEU A 199 8.66 -5.65 1.95
CA LEU A 199 8.91 -5.16 0.58
C LEU A 199 10.12 -4.21 0.51
N LEU A 200 10.45 -3.53 1.59
CA LEU A 200 11.67 -2.71 1.69
C LEU A 200 12.93 -3.56 2.01
N GLY A 201 12.75 -4.83 2.40
CA GLY A 201 13.86 -5.69 2.81
C GLY A 201 14.37 -5.43 4.22
N SER A 202 13.72 -4.56 4.98
CA SER A 202 14.03 -4.27 6.38
C SER A 202 13.37 -5.26 7.36
N GLY A 203 12.39 -6.02 6.89
CA GLY A 203 11.70 -7.07 7.65
C GLY A 203 11.44 -8.30 6.79
N SER A 204 10.80 -9.31 7.37
CA SER A 204 10.40 -10.52 6.64
C SER A 204 8.96 -10.42 6.17
N LEU A 205 8.72 -10.70 4.90
CA LEU A 205 7.36 -10.94 4.41
C LEU A 205 6.76 -12.17 5.11
N PRO A 206 5.45 -12.15 5.43
CA PRO A 206 4.76 -13.38 5.85
C PRO A 206 4.98 -14.48 4.80
N GLY A 207 5.37 -15.68 5.22
CA GLY A 207 5.80 -16.75 4.30
C GLY A 207 4.82 -17.03 3.16
N ARG A 208 3.53 -17.13 3.49
CA ARG A 208 2.47 -17.33 2.48
C ARG A 208 2.35 -16.17 1.48
N VAL A 209 2.66 -14.93 1.88
CA VAL A 209 2.71 -13.78 0.96
C VAL A 209 3.90 -13.92 0.02
N GLY A 210 5.06 -14.30 0.51
CA GLY A 210 6.25 -14.57 -0.31
C GLY A 210 5.99 -15.67 -1.35
N GLU A 211 5.36 -16.77 -0.94
CA GLU A 211 4.95 -17.87 -1.83
C GLU A 211 3.97 -17.38 -2.91
N ALA A 212 2.95 -16.61 -2.52
CA ALA A 212 1.96 -16.09 -3.46
C ALA A 212 2.52 -15.06 -4.44
N LEU A 213 3.52 -14.27 -4.03
CA LEU A 213 4.26 -13.37 -4.93
C LEU A 213 5.14 -14.13 -5.94
N ALA A 214 5.55 -15.35 -5.61
CA ALA A 214 6.35 -16.20 -6.49
C ALA A 214 5.50 -17.05 -7.48
N LEU A 215 4.18 -16.96 -7.41
CA LEU A 215 3.30 -17.69 -8.33
C LEU A 215 3.57 -17.32 -9.79
N PRO A 216 3.49 -18.31 -10.73
CA PRO A 216 3.71 -18.05 -12.14
C PRO A 216 2.62 -17.15 -12.74
N PRO A 217 2.87 -16.48 -13.86
CA PRO A 217 1.90 -15.63 -14.54
C PRO A 217 0.59 -16.34 -14.92
N THR A 218 0.64 -17.66 -15.07
CA THR A 218 -0.49 -18.52 -15.44
C THR A 218 -1.35 -18.97 -14.25
N ALA A 219 -0.91 -18.73 -13.01
CA ALA A 219 -1.66 -19.12 -11.82
C ALA A 219 -3.04 -18.46 -11.77
N GLU A 220 -4.03 -19.21 -11.32
CA GLU A 220 -5.40 -18.74 -11.18
C GLU A 220 -5.50 -17.59 -10.17
N ALA A 221 -6.53 -16.76 -10.33
CA ALA A 221 -6.76 -15.61 -9.45
C ALA A 221 -6.95 -16.04 -7.98
N THR A 222 -7.57 -17.19 -7.76
CA THR A 222 -7.82 -17.77 -6.42
C THR A 222 -6.54 -18.24 -5.74
N GLU A 223 -5.58 -18.78 -6.47
CA GLU A 223 -4.28 -19.22 -5.92
C GLU A 223 -3.47 -18.05 -5.34
N GLY A 224 -3.56 -16.89 -5.97
CA GLY A 224 -2.93 -15.65 -5.49
C GLY A 224 -3.75 -14.87 -4.46
N THR A 225 -4.83 -15.47 -3.92
CA THR A 225 -5.68 -14.85 -2.89
C THR A 225 -5.54 -15.58 -1.57
N LEU A 226 -4.99 -14.90 -0.58
CA LEU A 226 -4.72 -15.43 0.76
C LEU A 226 -5.80 -14.98 1.75
N ASP A 227 -6.09 -15.81 2.72
CA ASP A 227 -6.98 -15.48 3.83
C ASP A 227 -6.17 -15.18 5.09
N LEU A 228 -6.35 -14.00 5.68
CA LEU A 228 -5.59 -13.58 6.85
C LEU A 228 -5.68 -14.57 8.03
N ASP A 229 -6.89 -15.09 8.29
CA ASP A 229 -7.10 -15.94 9.47
C ASP A 229 -6.54 -17.36 9.29
N LEU A 230 -6.37 -17.81 8.05
CA LEU A 230 -5.93 -19.16 7.71
C LEU A 230 -4.48 -19.20 7.21
N ASP A 231 -4.06 -18.17 6.47
CA ASP A 231 -2.88 -18.24 5.61
C ASP A 231 -1.63 -17.56 6.16
N LEU A 232 -1.78 -16.63 7.12
CA LEU A 232 -0.62 -15.92 7.67
C LEU A 232 0.12 -16.67 8.80
N GLY A 233 -0.37 -17.84 9.23
CA GLY A 233 0.26 -18.69 10.23
C GLY A 233 0.51 -17.99 11.59
N PRO A 234 1.01 -18.68 12.60
CA PRO A 234 1.51 -18.05 13.82
C PRO A 234 2.91 -17.47 13.54
N GLY A 235 2.96 -16.28 12.95
CA GLY A 235 4.22 -15.53 12.79
C GLY A 235 4.72 -15.02 14.15
N PRO A 236 6.00 -14.60 14.25
CA PRO A 236 6.64 -14.18 15.51
C PRO A 236 6.15 -12.82 16.03
N PHE A 237 4.89 -12.53 15.96
CA PHE A 237 4.30 -11.35 16.57
C PHE A 237 4.00 -11.61 18.06
N ARG A 238 5.06 -11.75 18.86
CA ARG A 238 4.93 -11.64 20.30
C ARG A 238 4.64 -10.19 20.65
N VAL A 239 3.39 -9.89 20.92
CA VAL A 239 3.04 -8.70 21.69
C VAL A 239 3.55 -8.98 23.11
N SER A 240 4.66 -8.36 23.50
CA SER A 240 5.07 -8.33 24.90
C SER A 240 3.96 -7.67 25.72
N PRO A 241 3.47 -8.32 26.79
CA PRO A 241 2.48 -7.68 27.64
C PRO A 241 3.12 -6.45 28.28
N VAL A 242 2.44 -5.31 28.16
CA VAL A 242 2.75 -4.09 28.93
C VAL A 242 2.69 -4.51 30.40
N ARG A 243 3.84 -4.60 31.07
CA ARG A 243 3.90 -4.73 32.53
C ARG A 243 3.40 -3.40 33.10
N GLY A 244 2.17 -3.44 33.63
CA GLY A 244 1.70 -2.41 34.54
C GLY A 244 2.47 -2.50 35.85
N SER A 245 2.99 -1.39 36.28
CA SER A 245 3.37 -1.05 37.65
C SER A 245 2.97 0.36 37.90
#